data_f0e936bb371d266e5660b52b27c52a09
#
_entry.id   f0e936bb371d266e5660b52b27c52a09
#
_cell.length_a   1.000
_cell.length_b   1.000
_cell.length_c   1.000
_cell.angle_alpha   90.00
_cell.angle_beta   90.00
_cell.angle_gamma   90.00
#
_symmetry.space_group_name_H-M   'P 1'
#
loop_
_entity.id
_entity.type
_entity.pdbx_description
1 polymer ?
#
loop_
_entity_poly.entity_id
_entity_poly.type
_entity_poly.pdbx_seq_one_letter_code
_entity_poly.pdbx_strand_id
1 'polypeptide(L)'
;MKKKQKQVHSFHNYKYLYYLIIAAIFQGITNMANTYIPAMFQNDGLKVSLVSTILSFAVLCEAPLVLFSHKFMDKLTNKRLLIIAYSMITIQFLCYALNVWLPLKVIITLITKHPSGMLFIMINLKIVSTLVPKEHQITALAFVQTLRNLSSIIFQNIAGQILDISSYQILFALSLIVIVVGFVLVILFKVPSGKDQKLFN
;
A
#
# COMPACT_ATOMS: atom_id res chain seq x y z
N MET A 1 21.38 4.12 31.85
CA MET A 1 21.71 2.99 30.95
C MET A 1 20.54 2.03 30.69
N LYS A 2 19.69 1.66 31.66
CA LYS A 2 18.55 0.72 31.44
C LYS A 2 17.49 1.18 30.40
N LYS A 3 17.25 2.49 30.20
CA LYS A 3 16.31 3.00 29.19
C LYS A 3 16.77 2.76 27.75
N LYS A 4 18.08 2.89 27.46
CA LYS A 4 18.66 2.65 26.13
C LYS A 4 18.60 1.18 25.71
N GLN A 5 18.81 0.26 26.65
CA GLN A 5 18.72 -1.19 26.38
C GLN A 5 17.29 -1.63 26.07
N LYS A 6 16.26 -1.06 26.75
CA LYS A 6 14.86 -1.34 26.44
C LYS A 6 14.44 -0.81 25.07
N GLN A 7 15.04 0.30 24.60
CA GLN A 7 14.79 0.86 23.27
C GLN A 7 15.25 -0.09 22.16
N VAL A 8 16.44 -0.68 22.28
CA VAL A 8 16.99 -1.61 21.27
C VAL A 8 16.16 -2.90 21.19
N HIS A 9 15.67 -3.42 22.30
CA HIS A 9 14.82 -4.62 22.31
C HIS A 9 13.43 -4.43 21.67
N SER A 10 12.88 -3.21 21.67
CA SER A 10 11.57 -2.93 21.05
C SER A 10 11.61 -2.95 19.52
N PHE A 11 12.74 -2.58 18.92
CA PHE A 11 12.95 -2.64 17.47
C PHE A 11 13.39 -4.04 16.99
N HIS A 12 13.79 -4.93 17.88
CA HIS A 12 14.16 -6.33 17.59
C HIS A 12 12.94 -7.28 17.57
N ASN A 13 11.72 -6.75 17.60
CA ASN A 13 10.54 -7.57 17.40
C ASN A 13 10.50 -8.02 15.94
N TYR A 14 10.84 -9.29 15.67
CA TYR A 14 10.87 -9.87 14.32
C TYR A 14 9.55 -9.66 13.56
N LYS A 15 8.42 -9.59 14.26
CA LYS A 15 7.12 -9.31 13.65
C LYS A 15 7.04 -7.89 13.11
N TYR A 16 7.63 -6.92 13.81
CA TYR A 16 7.69 -5.55 13.34
C TYR A 16 8.62 -5.44 12.12
N LEU A 17 9.80 -6.07 12.14
CA LEU A 17 10.71 -6.10 10.99
C LEU A 17 10.07 -6.77 9.77
N TYR A 18 9.36 -7.88 9.98
CA TYR A 18 8.61 -8.55 8.92
C TYR A 18 7.53 -7.62 8.32
N TYR A 19 6.80 -6.91 9.18
CA TYR A 19 5.81 -5.94 8.76
C TYR A 19 6.42 -4.78 7.95
N LEU A 20 7.61 -4.31 8.29
CA LEU A 20 8.33 -3.27 7.55
C LEU A 20 8.56 -3.66 6.07
N ILE A 21 8.91 -4.92 5.82
CA ILE A 21 9.09 -5.42 4.45
C ILE A 21 7.76 -5.38 3.69
N ILE A 22 6.67 -5.86 4.30
CA ILE A 22 5.32 -5.80 3.72
C ILE A 22 4.95 -4.34 3.40
N ALA A 23 5.16 -3.44 4.34
CA ALA A 23 4.83 -2.02 4.17
C ALA A 23 5.68 -1.34 3.08
N ALA A 24 6.96 -1.69 2.99
CA ALA A 24 7.87 -1.17 1.98
C ALA A 24 7.46 -1.60 0.56
N ILE A 25 7.12 -2.89 0.38
CA ILE A 25 6.65 -3.39 -0.92
C ILE A 25 5.35 -2.70 -1.32
N PHE A 26 4.34 -2.70 -0.44
CA PHE A 26 3.04 -2.09 -0.74
C PHE A 26 3.19 -0.63 -1.16
N GLN A 27 3.83 0.16 -0.32
CA GLN A 27 3.92 1.60 -0.53
C GLN A 27 4.88 1.96 -1.66
N GLY A 28 5.98 1.24 -1.79
CA GLY A 28 6.93 1.47 -2.88
C GLY A 28 6.26 1.31 -4.25
N ILE A 29 5.52 0.21 -4.42
CA ILE A 29 4.78 -0.06 -5.65
C ILE A 29 3.61 0.92 -5.86
N THR A 30 2.83 1.22 -4.82
CA THR A 30 1.70 2.16 -4.97
C THR A 30 2.15 3.59 -5.25
N ASN A 31 3.26 4.05 -4.67
CA ASN A 31 3.82 5.36 -4.97
C ASN A 31 4.44 5.41 -6.38
N MET A 32 5.11 4.37 -6.82
CA MET A 32 5.56 4.22 -8.21
C MET A 32 4.35 4.32 -9.16
N ALA A 33 3.27 3.60 -8.86
CA ALA A 33 2.05 3.64 -9.66
C ALA A 33 1.40 5.02 -9.70
N ASN A 34 1.51 5.84 -8.66
CA ASN A 34 1.01 7.23 -8.67
C ASN A 34 1.65 8.07 -9.76
N THR A 35 2.93 7.81 -10.08
CA THR A 35 3.66 8.49 -11.15
C THR A 35 3.29 7.94 -12.53
N TYR A 36 3.19 6.62 -12.68
CA TYR A 36 3.12 5.99 -13.99
C TYR A 36 1.69 5.65 -14.46
N ILE A 37 0.68 5.57 -13.60
CA ILE A 37 -0.73 5.39 -14.00
C ILE A 37 -1.24 6.56 -14.86
N PRO A 38 -1.01 7.85 -14.50
CA PRO A 38 -1.40 8.96 -15.36
C PRO A 38 -0.75 8.88 -16.75
N ALA A 39 0.54 8.55 -16.79
CA ALA A 39 1.28 8.42 -18.05
C ALA A 39 0.79 7.23 -18.89
N MET A 40 0.47 6.09 -18.27
CA MET A 40 -0.13 4.95 -18.94
C MET A 40 -1.48 5.33 -19.59
N PHE A 41 -2.35 6.04 -18.87
CA PHE A 41 -3.64 6.47 -19.43
C PHE A 41 -3.50 7.44 -20.60
N GLN A 42 -2.50 8.32 -20.56
CA GLN A 42 -2.20 9.19 -21.70
C GLN A 42 -1.67 8.38 -22.89
N ASN A 43 -0.82 7.40 -22.65
CA ASN A 43 -0.33 6.47 -23.66
C ASN A 43 -1.48 5.63 -24.27
N ASP A 44 -2.50 5.28 -23.48
CA ASP A 44 -3.71 4.61 -23.92
C ASP A 44 -4.70 5.54 -24.66
N GLY A 45 -4.31 6.81 -24.94
CA GLY A 45 -5.05 7.76 -25.75
C GLY A 45 -5.96 8.74 -24.99
N LEU A 46 -5.93 8.76 -23.65
CA LEU A 46 -6.71 9.73 -22.88
C LEU A 46 -6.03 11.11 -22.86
N LYS A 47 -6.82 12.17 -23.02
CA LYS A 47 -6.36 13.55 -22.86
C LYS A 47 -5.96 13.81 -21.40
N VAL A 48 -4.94 14.63 -21.18
CA VAL A 48 -4.43 15.02 -19.84
C VAL A 48 -5.56 15.49 -18.92
N SER A 49 -6.47 16.33 -19.41
CA SER A 49 -7.60 16.83 -18.64
C SER A 49 -8.52 15.72 -18.12
N LEU A 50 -8.79 14.71 -18.97
CA LEU A 50 -9.63 13.58 -18.60
C LEU A 50 -8.92 12.66 -17.58
N VAL A 51 -7.63 12.43 -17.75
CA VAL A 51 -6.82 11.69 -16.79
C VAL A 51 -6.84 12.38 -15.42
N SER A 52 -6.64 13.69 -15.37
CA SER A 52 -6.70 14.47 -14.13
C SER A 52 -8.08 14.38 -13.47
N THR A 53 -9.16 14.45 -14.26
CA THR A 53 -10.53 14.29 -13.76
C THR A 53 -10.74 12.90 -13.15
N ILE A 54 -10.34 11.82 -13.85
CA ILE A 54 -10.43 10.44 -13.35
C ILE A 54 -9.69 10.29 -12.02
N LEU A 55 -8.48 10.81 -11.93
CA LEU A 55 -7.67 10.71 -10.72
C LEU A 55 -8.26 11.52 -9.56
N SER A 56 -8.86 12.68 -9.84
CA SER A 56 -9.58 13.47 -8.83
C SER A 56 -10.80 12.71 -8.30
N PHE A 57 -11.57 12.06 -9.17
CA PHE A 57 -12.67 11.20 -8.74
C PHE A 57 -12.16 9.97 -7.94
N ALA A 58 -11.03 9.41 -8.30
CA ALA A 58 -10.44 8.30 -7.55
C ALA A 58 -10.12 8.70 -6.09
N VAL A 59 -9.68 9.95 -5.85
CA VAL A 59 -9.51 10.48 -4.48
C VAL A 59 -10.84 10.56 -3.75
N LEU A 60 -11.90 11.02 -4.41
CA LEU A 60 -13.23 11.07 -3.80
C LEU A 60 -13.74 9.68 -3.40
N CYS A 61 -13.36 8.62 -4.12
CA CYS A 61 -13.74 7.24 -3.80
C CYS A 61 -13.14 6.72 -2.49
N GLU A 62 -12.11 7.37 -1.92
CA GLU A 62 -11.62 7.01 -0.57
C GLU A 62 -12.49 7.56 0.56
N ALA A 63 -13.26 8.64 0.33
CA ALA A 63 -14.05 9.29 1.37
C ALA A 63 -15.05 8.34 2.06
N PRO A 64 -15.84 7.51 1.36
CA PRO A 64 -16.71 6.55 2.00
C PRO A 64 -15.94 5.56 2.89
N LEU A 65 -14.75 5.11 2.45
CA LEU A 65 -13.92 4.18 3.22
C LEU A 65 -13.46 4.82 4.54
N VAL A 66 -13.07 6.10 4.51
CA VAL A 66 -12.67 6.85 5.71
C VAL A 66 -13.86 7.05 6.64
N LEU A 67 -15.00 7.52 6.10
CA LEU A 67 -16.20 7.80 6.88
C LEU A 67 -16.74 6.55 7.60
N PHE A 68 -16.69 5.39 6.94
CA PHE A 68 -17.17 4.14 7.52
C PHE A 68 -16.07 3.29 8.16
N SER A 69 -14.84 3.82 8.27
CA SER A 69 -13.68 3.09 8.82
C SER A 69 -13.95 2.55 10.24
N HIS A 70 -14.63 3.31 11.09
CA HIS A 70 -15.01 2.90 12.44
C HIS A 70 -15.86 1.62 12.48
N LYS A 71 -16.62 1.32 11.41
CA LYS A 71 -17.48 0.14 11.34
C LYS A 71 -16.71 -1.17 11.10
N PHE A 72 -15.56 -1.11 10.42
CA PHE A 72 -14.83 -2.31 10.02
C PHE A 72 -13.41 -2.41 10.60
N MET A 73 -12.72 -1.28 10.82
CA MET A 73 -11.33 -1.29 11.31
C MET A 73 -11.20 -2.00 12.66
N ASP A 74 -12.12 -1.75 13.58
CA ASP A 74 -12.08 -2.36 14.92
C ASP A 74 -12.66 -3.79 14.95
N LYS A 75 -13.46 -4.16 13.95
CA LYS A 75 -14.07 -5.50 13.85
C LYS A 75 -13.17 -6.52 13.15
N LEU A 76 -12.40 -6.06 12.15
CA LEU A 76 -11.53 -6.94 11.37
C LEU A 76 -10.17 -7.10 12.04
N THR A 77 -9.60 -8.29 11.87
CA THR A 77 -8.22 -8.57 12.34
C THR A 77 -7.21 -7.86 11.44
N ASN A 78 -6.04 -7.54 12.00
CA ASN A 78 -4.92 -6.95 11.25
C ASN A 78 -4.60 -7.75 9.97
N LYS A 79 -4.64 -9.08 10.05
CA LYS A 79 -4.39 -9.96 8.90
C LYS A 79 -5.44 -9.81 7.81
N ARG A 80 -6.74 -9.75 8.17
CA ARG A 80 -7.82 -9.57 7.18
C ARG A 80 -7.72 -8.21 6.49
N LEU A 81 -7.41 -7.17 7.23
CA LEU A 81 -7.23 -5.83 6.67
C LEU A 81 -6.07 -5.79 5.66
N LEU A 82 -4.92 -6.41 6.00
CA LEU A 82 -3.79 -6.53 5.06
C LEU A 82 -4.16 -7.30 3.80
N ILE A 83 -4.88 -8.42 3.95
CA ILE A 83 -5.34 -9.23 2.80
C ILE A 83 -6.23 -8.38 1.89
N ILE A 84 -7.19 -7.62 2.44
CA ILE A 84 -8.08 -6.75 1.66
C ILE A 84 -7.25 -5.71 0.90
N ALA A 85 -6.34 -4.99 1.56
CA ALA A 85 -5.53 -3.97 0.92
C ALA A 85 -4.65 -4.55 -0.22
N TYR A 86 -3.99 -5.68 0.04
CA TYR A 86 -3.18 -6.35 -0.99
C TYR A 86 -4.02 -6.93 -2.13
N SER A 87 -5.21 -7.46 -1.85
CA SER A 87 -6.13 -7.93 -2.90
C SER A 87 -6.54 -6.80 -3.84
N MET A 88 -6.84 -5.60 -3.29
CA MET A 88 -7.23 -4.45 -4.10
C MET A 88 -6.13 -4.06 -5.09
N ILE A 89 -4.88 -3.91 -4.62
CA ILE A 89 -3.77 -3.56 -5.52
C ILE A 89 -3.40 -4.70 -6.46
N THR A 90 -3.51 -5.95 -6.05
CA THR A 90 -3.26 -7.12 -6.92
C THR A 90 -4.23 -7.12 -8.10
N ILE A 91 -5.53 -6.93 -7.86
CA ILE A 91 -6.55 -6.84 -8.91
C ILE A 91 -6.25 -5.66 -9.84
N GLN A 92 -5.88 -4.50 -9.30
CA GLN A 92 -5.55 -3.32 -10.09
C GLN A 92 -4.37 -3.60 -11.04
N PHE A 93 -3.28 -4.11 -10.53
CA PHE A 93 -2.08 -4.36 -11.32
C PHE A 93 -2.26 -5.54 -12.29
N LEU A 94 -3.08 -6.53 -11.94
CA LEU A 94 -3.47 -7.60 -12.86
C LEU A 94 -4.21 -7.03 -14.10
N CYS A 95 -5.15 -6.11 -13.90
CA CYS A 95 -5.85 -5.44 -15.00
C CYS A 95 -4.91 -4.65 -15.90
N TYR A 96 -3.90 -3.99 -15.32
CA TYR A 96 -2.91 -3.24 -16.11
C TYR A 96 -1.94 -4.18 -16.85
N ALA A 97 -1.48 -5.24 -16.21
CA ALA A 97 -0.60 -6.25 -16.80
C ALA A 97 -1.26 -7.00 -17.97
N LEU A 98 -2.55 -7.33 -17.84
CA LEU A 98 -3.33 -7.98 -18.91
C LEU A 98 -3.79 -6.99 -19.99
N ASN A 99 -3.48 -5.70 -19.84
CA ASN A 99 -3.87 -4.64 -20.77
C ASN A 99 -5.37 -4.70 -21.15
N VAL A 100 -6.23 -4.87 -20.16
CA VAL A 100 -7.67 -4.95 -20.35
C VAL A 100 -8.24 -3.68 -20.97
N TRP A 101 -9.46 -3.74 -21.46
CA TRP A 101 -10.19 -2.62 -22.06
C TRP A 101 -10.17 -1.35 -21.19
N LEU A 102 -9.88 -0.19 -21.80
CA LEU A 102 -9.60 1.07 -21.13
C LEU A 102 -10.66 1.50 -20.10
N PRO A 103 -12.00 1.45 -20.37
CA PRO A 103 -12.99 1.75 -19.34
C PRO A 103 -12.91 0.86 -18.11
N LEU A 104 -12.54 -0.42 -18.26
CA LEU A 104 -12.35 -1.31 -17.12
C LEU A 104 -11.12 -0.92 -16.30
N LYS A 105 -10.01 -0.50 -16.96
CA LYS A 105 -8.85 0.06 -16.26
C LYS A 105 -9.25 1.30 -15.44
N VAL A 106 -10.07 2.19 -15.99
CA VAL A 106 -10.56 3.39 -15.30
C VAL A 106 -11.41 3.01 -14.08
N ILE A 107 -12.40 2.13 -14.22
CA ILE A 107 -13.27 1.70 -13.14
C ILE A 107 -12.45 1.07 -12.00
N ILE A 108 -11.55 0.15 -12.33
CA ILE A 108 -10.69 -0.50 -11.34
C ILE A 108 -9.81 0.55 -10.63
N THR A 109 -9.24 1.51 -11.38
CA THR A 109 -8.44 2.59 -10.78
C THR A 109 -9.26 3.40 -9.77
N LEU A 110 -10.49 3.77 -10.11
CA LEU A 110 -11.38 4.55 -9.25
C LEU A 110 -11.64 3.85 -7.90
N ILE A 111 -11.91 2.54 -7.94
CA ILE A 111 -12.32 1.79 -6.74
C ILE A 111 -11.15 1.19 -5.95
N THR A 112 -9.94 1.14 -6.50
CA THR A 112 -8.81 0.46 -5.83
C THR A 112 -7.65 1.40 -5.48
N LYS A 113 -7.29 2.34 -6.35
CA LYS A 113 -6.06 3.13 -6.22
C LYS A 113 -5.96 3.87 -4.89
N HIS A 114 -6.85 4.82 -4.66
CA HIS A 114 -6.85 5.62 -3.44
C HIS A 114 -7.41 4.86 -2.23
N PRO A 115 -8.53 4.11 -2.35
CA PRO A 115 -9.04 3.34 -1.22
C PRO A 115 -8.05 2.33 -0.65
N SER A 116 -7.25 1.62 -1.47
CA SER A 116 -6.24 0.69 -0.95
C SER A 116 -5.11 1.40 -0.20
N GLY A 117 -4.67 2.55 -0.71
CA GLY A 117 -3.65 3.38 -0.07
C GLY A 117 -4.11 3.91 1.28
N MET A 118 -5.32 4.47 1.34
CA MET A 118 -5.90 4.99 2.58
C MET A 118 -6.14 3.88 3.60
N LEU A 119 -6.68 2.74 3.16
CA LEU A 119 -6.83 1.56 4.01
C LEU A 119 -5.48 1.15 4.60
N PHE A 120 -4.41 1.15 3.79
CA PHE A 120 -3.08 0.76 4.25
C PHE A 120 -2.49 1.76 5.26
N ILE A 121 -2.78 3.06 5.14
CA ILE A 121 -2.38 4.07 6.14
C ILE A 121 -3.04 3.75 7.49
N MET A 122 -4.33 3.46 7.51
CA MET A 122 -5.04 3.07 8.75
C MET A 122 -4.51 1.75 9.32
N ILE A 123 -4.17 0.79 8.47
CA ILE A 123 -3.56 -0.48 8.87
C ILE A 123 -2.19 -0.24 9.54
N ASN A 124 -1.37 0.68 9.02
CA ASN A 124 -0.09 1.02 9.63
C ASN A 124 -0.26 1.47 11.08
N LEU A 125 -1.22 2.37 11.34
CA LEU A 125 -1.51 2.84 12.70
C LEU A 125 -1.90 1.66 13.61
N LYS A 126 -2.81 0.81 13.14
CA LYS A 126 -3.32 -0.34 13.92
C LYS A 126 -2.25 -1.40 14.18
N ILE A 127 -1.44 -1.75 13.19
CA ILE A 127 -0.39 -2.77 13.36
C ILE A 127 0.73 -2.26 14.25
N VAL A 128 1.19 -1.03 14.05
CA VAL A 128 2.24 -0.45 14.89
C VAL A 128 1.75 -0.33 16.34
N SER A 129 0.51 0.09 16.58
CA SER A 129 -0.05 0.13 17.94
C SER A 129 -0.17 -1.26 18.58
N THR A 130 -0.30 -2.32 17.77
CA THR A 130 -0.37 -3.71 18.24
C THR A 130 1.01 -4.31 18.54
N LEU A 131 2.03 -3.94 17.75
CA LEU A 131 3.35 -4.57 17.80
C LEU A 131 4.35 -3.80 18.67
N VAL A 132 4.13 -2.50 18.87
CA VAL A 132 5.10 -1.60 19.49
C VAL A 132 4.50 -0.95 20.76
N PRO A 133 5.24 -0.91 21.88
CA PRO A 133 4.80 -0.21 23.10
C PRO A 133 4.48 1.27 22.84
N LYS A 134 3.49 1.83 23.54
CA LYS A 134 3.00 3.21 23.35
C LYS A 134 4.10 4.26 23.31
N GLU A 135 5.12 4.12 24.17
CA GLU A 135 6.26 5.03 24.29
C GLU A 135 7.10 5.14 23.01
N HIS A 136 7.04 4.15 22.11
CA HIS A 136 7.87 4.04 20.89
C HIS A 136 7.07 4.07 19.60
N GLN A 137 5.74 4.17 19.65
CA GLN A 137 4.88 4.09 18.47
C GLN A 137 5.16 5.20 17.46
N ILE A 138 5.38 6.43 17.93
CA ILE A 138 5.68 7.58 17.05
C ILE A 138 6.98 7.33 16.29
N THR A 139 8.03 6.88 16.98
CA THR A 139 9.32 6.57 16.35
C THR A 139 9.20 5.39 15.37
N ALA A 140 8.42 4.37 15.73
CA ALA A 140 8.16 3.23 14.84
C ALA A 140 7.38 3.66 13.58
N LEU A 141 6.36 4.50 13.70
CA LEU A 141 5.63 5.04 12.55
C LEU A 141 6.53 5.89 11.64
N ALA A 142 7.39 6.72 12.23
CA ALA A 142 8.37 7.50 11.47
C ALA A 142 9.32 6.58 10.70
N PHE A 143 9.79 5.48 11.32
CA PHE A 143 10.65 4.51 10.67
C PHE A 143 9.94 3.75 9.53
N VAL A 144 8.68 3.34 9.73
CA VAL A 144 7.83 2.79 8.65
C VAL A 144 7.77 3.79 7.49
N GLN A 145 7.50 5.06 7.77
CA GLN A 145 7.37 6.09 6.72
C GLN A 145 8.68 6.32 5.96
N THR A 146 9.81 6.36 6.66
CA THR A 146 11.13 6.48 6.05
C THR A 146 11.43 5.33 5.10
N LEU A 147 11.17 4.10 5.53
CA LEU A 147 11.40 2.91 4.72
C LEU A 147 10.46 2.85 3.49
N ARG A 148 9.21 3.27 3.65
CA ARG A 148 8.24 3.41 2.56
C ARG A 148 8.70 4.43 1.51
N ASN A 149 9.23 5.58 1.94
CA ASN A 149 9.75 6.60 1.02
C ASN A 149 11.00 6.10 0.30
N LEU A 150 11.92 5.45 1.00
CA LEU A 150 13.11 4.85 0.38
C LEU A 150 12.73 3.79 -0.65
N SER A 151 11.80 2.91 -0.32
CA SER A 151 11.25 1.92 -1.25
C SER A 151 10.64 2.58 -2.48
N SER A 152 9.88 3.68 -2.31
CA SER A 152 9.30 4.44 -3.42
C SER A 152 10.35 4.98 -4.39
N ILE A 153 11.45 5.52 -3.87
CA ILE A 153 12.56 6.01 -4.70
C ILE A 153 13.16 4.86 -5.52
N ILE A 154 13.40 3.71 -4.89
CA ILE A 154 13.96 2.54 -5.57
C ILE A 154 13.01 2.07 -6.69
N PHE A 155 11.73 1.86 -6.39
CA PHE A 155 10.77 1.37 -7.39
C PHE A 155 10.51 2.38 -8.51
N GLN A 156 10.53 3.69 -8.25
CA GLN A 156 10.38 4.71 -9.28
C GLN A 156 11.58 4.71 -10.24
N ASN A 157 12.80 4.61 -9.72
CA ASN A 157 14.00 4.54 -10.56
C ASN A 157 14.01 3.26 -11.42
N ILE A 158 13.69 2.11 -10.84
CA ILE A 158 13.58 0.84 -11.59
C ILE A 158 12.50 0.96 -12.67
N ALA A 159 11.35 1.54 -12.35
CA ALA A 159 10.25 1.72 -13.29
C ALA A 159 10.65 2.61 -14.48
N GLY A 160 11.39 3.71 -14.24
CA GLY A 160 11.93 4.54 -15.31
C GLY A 160 12.82 3.74 -16.25
N GLN A 161 13.80 3.01 -15.71
CA GLN A 161 14.70 2.16 -16.52
C GLN A 161 13.95 1.08 -17.32
N ILE A 162 12.90 0.49 -16.75
CA ILE A 162 12.06 -0.48 -17.48
C ILE A 162 11.35 0.20 -18.65
N LEU A 163 10.81 1.40 -18.46
CA LEU A 163 10.07 2.12 -19.50
C LEU A 163 10.98 2.66 -20.61
N ASP A 164 12.26 2.91 -20.33
CA ASP A 164 13.23 3.31 -21.36
C ASP A 164 13.44 2.22 -22.43
N ILE A 165 13.20 0.95 -22.07
CA ILE A 165 13.44 -0.20 -22.95
C ILE A 165 12.20 -1.06 -23.22
N SER A 166 11.05 -0.74 -22.57
CA SER A 166 9.85 -1.57 -22.69
C SER A 166 8.56 -0.75 -22.57
N SER A 167 7.43 -1.41 -22.29
CA SER A 167 6.10 -0.82 -22.24
C SER A 167 5.52 -0.74 -20.83
N TYR A 168 4.47 0.10 -20.65
CA TYR A 168 3.70 0.15 -19.41
C TYR A 168 3.13 -1.22 -19.01
N GLN A 169 2.73 -2.03 -19.97
CA GLN A 169 2.22 -3.37 -19.71
C GLN A 169 3.27 -4.25 -19.02
N ILE A 170 4.52 -4.24 -19.52
CA ILE A 170 5.63 -4.98 -18.91
C ILE A 170 5.97 -4.43 -17.53
N LEU A 171 6.01 -3.11 -17.37
CA LEU A 171 6.22 -2.49 -16.06
C LEU A 171 5.19 -2.97 -15.04
N PHE A 172 3.90 -2.94 -15.38
CA PHE A 172 2.85 -3.38 -14.45
C PHE A 172 2.82 -4.89 -14.26
N ALA A 173 3.24 -5.70 -15.25
CA ALA A 173 3.40 -7.14 -15.08
C ALA A 173 4.52 -7.49 -14.10
N LEU A 174 5.68 -6.85 -14.21
CA LEU A 174 6.78 -7.03 -13.26
C LEU A 174 6.40 -6.55 -11.86
N SER A 175 5.72 -5.42 -11.77
CA SER A 175 5.22 -4.89 -10.50
C SER A 175 4.19 -5.83 -9.86
N LEU A 176 3.33 -6.49 -10.65
CA LEU A 176 2.40 -7.50 -10.18
C LEU A 176 3.12 -8.68 -9.52
N ILE A 177 4.23 -9.14 -10.08
CA ILE A 177 5.03 -10.22 -9.48
C ILE A 177 5.51 -9.79 -8.08
N VAL A 178 6.02 -8.57 -7.93
CA VAL A 178 6.47 -8.06 -6.64
C VAL A 178 5.32 -7.93 -5.64
N ILE A 179 4.14 -7.48 -6.09
CA ILE A 179 2.92 -7.40 -5.26
C ILE A 179 2.49 -8.80 -4.81
N VAL A 180 2.51 -9.79 -5.70
CA VAL A 180 2.17 -11.18 -5.37
C VAL A 180 3.14 -11.73 -4.32
N VAL A 181 4.43 -11.47 -4.43
CA VAL A 181 5.41 -11.81 -3.39
C VAL A 181 5.03 -11.13 -2.06
N GLY A 182 4.73 -9.84 -2.07
CA GLY A 182 4.25 -9.13 -0.88
C GLY A 182 2.96 -9.75 -0.31
N PHE A 183 2.04 -10.17 -1.16
CA PHE A 183 0.80 -10.83 -0.75
C PHE A 183 1.06 -12.20 -0.09
N VAL A 184 1.96 -13.00 -0.65
CA VAL A 184 2.40 -14.26 -0.03
C VAL A 184 3.00 -13.98 1.35
N LEU A 185 3.85 -12.95 1.48
CA LEU A 185 4.38 -12.52 2.79
C LEU A 185 3.26 -12.17 3.78
N VAL A 186 2.19 -11.49 3.34
CA VAL A 186 1.02 -11.21 4.18
C VAL A 186 0.33 -12.49 4.63
N ILE A 187 0.17 -13.47 3.74
CA ILE A 187 -0.45 -14.76 4.08
C ILE A 187 0.37 -15.51 5.13
N LEU A 188 1.69 -15.50 4.98
CA LEU A 188 2.62 -16.14 5.92
C LEU A 188 2.77 -15.38 7.25
N PHE A 189 2.43 -14.09 7.26
CA PHE A 189 2.61 -13.24 8.43
C PHE A 189 1.70 -13.63 9.60
N LYS A 190 2.30 -14.04 10.70
CA LYS A 190 1.62 -14.36 11.97
C LYS A 190 1.46 -13.09 12.82
N VAL A 191 0.66 -12.14 12.34
CA VAL A 191 0.38 -10.90 13.06
C VAL A 191 -0.66 -11.13 14.17
N PRO A 192 -0.52 -10.50 15.36
CA PRO A 192 -1.56 -10.49 16.39
C PRO A 192 -2.89 -9.93 15.85
N SER A 193 -4.00 -10.40 16.37
CA SER A 193 -5.34 -10.08 15.85
C SER A 193 -5.65 -8.57 15.84
N GLY A 194 -5.12 -7.83 16.84
CA GLY A 194 -5.33 -6.39 17.00
C GLY A 194 -6.79 -6.00 17.28
N LYS A 195 -7.67 -6.95 17.65
CA LYS A 195 -9.06 -6.64 17.99
C LYS A 195 -9.22 -5.84 19.26
N ASP A 196 -8.26 -5.98 20.18
CA ASP A 196 -8.23 -5.26 21.46
C ASP A 196 -7.69 -3.82 21.31
N GLN A 197 -7.14 -3.48 20.15
CA GLN A 197 -6.64 -2.15 19.81
C GLN A 197 -7.71 -1.41 19.01
N LYS A 198 -8.54 -0.64 19.71
CA LYS A 198 -9.50 0.25 19.06
C LYS A 198 -8.78 1.49 18.56
N LEU A 199 -9.02 1.87 17.29
CA LEU A 199 -8.57 3.14 16.72
C LEU A 199 -9.61 4.23 16.92
N PHE A 200 -10.87 3.82 17.05
CA PHE A 200 -12.01 4.71 17.26
C PHE A 200 -12.71 4.29 18.56
N ASN A 201 -12.85 5.22 19.49
CA ASN A 201 -13.61 5.02 20.74
C ASN A 201 -15.11 5.14 20.48
#